data_cd39090358cb84148428ae61d5740940
#
_entry.id   cd39090358cb84148428ae61d5740940
#
_cell.length_a   1.000
_cell.length_b   1.000
_cell.length_c   1.000
_cell.angle_alpha   90.00
_cell.angle_beta   90.00
_cell.angle_gamma   90.00
#
_symmetry.space_group_name_H-M   'P 1'
#
loop_
_entity.id
_entity.type
_entity.pdbx_description
1 polymer ?
#
loop_
_entity_poly.entity_id
_entity_poly.type
_entity_poly.pdbx_seq_one_letter_code
_entity_poly.pdbx_strand_id
1 'polypeptide(L)'
;MLENKSSFNEKGELHGIQYYYTDKKLTGKEYYKEGKIQKSENYYQNGTYASVISYDNQEKLDGTQMFYYPNGQLKEKSKYRSGELIEIRQYFENGDKKYEYDKNGIKEYYPGEELKSLKEMKEYELNGISCDFTEKGTIRSIKYIENGKISGLKEYIEITSSAEFGKNELAVSAGELEKIDEFESSYTSKIDRLLENLINKQKKVIKGELFKEKESKEKTR
;
A
#
# COMPACT_ATOMS: atom_id res chain seq x y z
N MET A 1 -14.90 30.42 20.29
CA MET A 1 -13.88 30.65 21.32
C MET A 1 -13.12 29.35 21.50
N LEU A 2 -11.82 29.34 21.25
CA LEU A 2 -10.95 28.19 21.46
C LEU A 2 -10.73 28.04 22.98
N GLU A 3 -11.23 26.98 23.57
CA GLU A 3 -10.97 26.67 24.99
C GLU A 3 -9.85 25.60 25.03
N ASN A 4 -8.60 26.04 25.10
CA ASN A 4 -7.49 25.14 25.31
C ASN A 4 -7.26 24.96 26.81
N LYS A 5 -7.07 23.72 27.24
CA LYS A 5 -6.67 23.38 28.62
C LYS A 5 -5.24 22.88 28.60
N SER A 6 -4.38 23.53 29.31
CA SER A 6 -2.94 23.22 29.39
C SER A 6 -2.54 22.81 30.80
N SER A 7 -1.67 21.80 30.91
CA SER A 7 -1.06 21.35 32.14
C SER A 7 0.44 21.60 32.12
N PHE A 8 1.03 21.99 33.26
CA PHE A 8 2.43 22.31 33.38
C PHE A 8 3.04 21.57 34.60
N ASN A 9 4.33 21.29 34.57
CA ASN A 9 5.09 20.80 35.71
C ASN A 9 5.53 21.95 36.62
N GLU A 10 6.22 21.60 37.70
CA GLU A 10 6.74 22.57 38.69
C GLU A 10 7.75 23.57 38.09
N LYS A 11 8.37 23.25 36.95
CA LYS A 11 9.29 24.13 36.22
C LYS A 11 8.59 25.05 35.21
N GLY A 12 7.26 24.96 35.09
CA GLY A 12 6.50 25.71 34.10
C GLY A 12 6.55 25.13 32.66
N GLU A 13 7.06 23.93 32.49
CA GLU A 13 7.10 23.24 31.20
C GLU A 13 5.80 22.51 30.96
N LEU A 14 5.35 22.41 29.69
CA LEU A 14 4.19 21.60 29.30
C LEU A 14 4.38 20.15 29.78
N HIS A 15 3.41 19.66 30.54
CA HIS A 15 3.45 18.30 31.10
C HIS A 15 2.03 17.74 31.24
N GLY A 16 1.82 16.49 30.79
CA GLY A 16 0.49 15.90 30.77
C GLY A 16 -0.25 16.17 29.47
N ILE A 17 -1.58 16.24 29.53
CA ILE A 17 -2.43 16.34 28.34
C ILE A 17 -2.85 17.77 28.12
N GLN A 18 -2.65 18.24 26.88
CA GLN A 18 -3.19 19.49 26.37
C GLN A 18 -4.44 19.16 25.54
N TYR A 19 -5.52 19.91 25.76
CA TYR A 19 -6.79 19.73 25.05
C TYR A 19 -7.07 20.90 24.13
N TYR A 20 -7.49 20.63 22.91
CA TYR A 20 -7.82 21.63 21.90
C TYR A 20 -9.28 21.49 21.51
N TYR A 21 -10.00 22.61 21.49
CA TYR A 21 -11.42 22.65 21.18
C TYR A 21 -11.69 23.68 20.07
N THR A 22 -12.59 23.35 19.16
CA THR A 22 -13.15 24.26 18.16
C THR A 22 -14.68 24.17 18.26
N ASP A 23 -15.34 25.31 18.44
CA ASP A 23 -16.82 25.37 18.60
C ASP A 23 -17.34 24.40 19.68
N LYS A 24 -16.66 24.37 20.81
CA LYS A 24 -16.94 23.49 21.98
C LYS A 24 -16.77 22.00 21.72
N LYS A 25 -16.30 21.59 20.54
CA LYS A 25 -15.97 20.20 20.23
C LYS A 25 -14.49 19.96 20.38
N LEU A 26 -14.12 18.83 20.96
CA LEU A 26 -12.73 18.39 21.08
C LEU A 26 -12.19 18.11 19.66
N THR A 27 -11.13 18.80 19.28
CA THR A 27 -10.47 18.64 17.98
C THR A 27 -9.07 18.06 18.08
N GLY A 28 -8.46 18.08 19.28
CA GLY A 28 -7.14 17.50 19.48
C GLY A 28 -6.77 17.29 20.94
N LYS A 29 -5.84 16.39 21.14
CA LYS A 29 -5.08 16.18 22.38
C LYS A 29 -3.60 16.05 22.05
N GLU A 30 -2.77 16.66 22.86
CA GLU A 30 -1.32 16.47 22.81
C GLU A 30 -0.83 16.04 24.18
N TYR A 31 0.07 15.08 24.19
CA TYR A 31 0.66 14.49 25.39
C TYR A 31 2.10 14.98 25.51
N TYR A 32 2.40 15.74 26.56
CA TYR A 32 3.70 16.32 26.82
C TYR A 32 4.38 15.69 28.03
N LYS A 33 5.69 15.58 27.95
CA LYS A 33 6.56 15.22 29.07
C LYS A 33 7.75 16.17 29.07
N GLU A 34 7.87 16.95 30.16
CA GLU A 34 8.98 17.89 30.36
C GLU A 34 9.20 18.83 29.15
N GLY A 35 8.11 19.48 28.72
CA GLY A 35 8.09 20.40 27.58
C GLY A 35 8.05 19.73 26.18
N LYS A 36 8.29 18.45 26.07
CA LYS A 36 8.40 17.73 24.79
C LYS A 36 7.14 16.95 24.48
N ILE A 37 6.66 17.08 23.24
CA ILE A 37 5.54 16.29 22.75
C ILE A 37 5.95 14.81 22.62
N GLN A 38 5.07 13.90 23.05
CA GLN A 38 5.25 12.45 22.95
C GLN A 38 4.23 11.83 22.00
N LYS A 39 3.04 12.43 21.93
CA LYS A 39 1.92 11.93 21.14
C LYS A 39 0.96 13.05 20.82
N SER A 40 0.32 13.00 19.64
CA SER A 40 -0.87 13.80 19.33
C SER A 40 -2.01 12.93 18.82
N GLU A 41 -3.22 13.38 19.14
CA GLU A 41 -4.48 12.79 18.67
C GLU A 41 -5.32 13.92 18.10
N ASN A 42 -5.76 13.80 16.85
CA ASN A 42 -6.66 14.76 16.22
C ASN A 42 -7.99 14.09 15.91
N TYR A 43 -9.06 14.88 15.96
CA TYR A 43 -10.42 14.40 15.79
C TYR A 43 -11.13 15.19 14.71
N TYR A 44 -11.97 14.50 13.95
CA TYR A 44 -12.94 15.11 13.05
C TYR A 44 -14.09 15.77 13.84
N GLN A 45 -14.85 16.62 13.18
CA GLN A 45 -16.04 17.28 13.75
C GLN A 45 -17.11 16.30 14.28
N ASN A 46 -17.15 15.08 13.76
CA ASN A 46 -18.04 14.00 14.21
C ASN A 46 -17.48 13.22 15.43
N GLY A 47 -16.29 13.59 15.93
CA GLY A 47 -15.65 12.96 17.09
C GLY A 47 -14.83 11.71 16.79
N THR A 48 -14.78 11.24 15.54
CA THR A 48 -13.89 10.14 15.15
C THR A 48 -12.44 10.62 15.07
N TYR A 49 -11.48 9.71 15.24
CA TYR A 49 -10.07 10.05 15.06
C TYR A 49 -9.80 10.52 13.63
N ALA A 50 -9.04 11.59 13.48
CA ALA A 50 -8.43 12.01 12.21
C ALA A 50 -6.98 11.49 12.11
N SER A 51 -6.22 11.58 13.23
CA SER A 51 -4.87 11.03 13.29
C SER A 51 -4.43 10.71 14.71
N VAL A 52 -3.47 9.78 14.81
CA VAL A 52 -2.71 9.47 16.03
C VAL A 52 -1.24 9.44 15.63
N ILE A 53 -0.43 10.32 16.24
CA ILE A 53 0.97 10.54 15.88
C ILE A 53 1.82 10.40 17.13
N SER A 54 2.92 9.67 17.05
CA SER A 54 3.88 9.45 18.13
C SER A 54 5.23 10.05 17.79
N TYR A 55 5.94 10.53 18.81
CA TYR A 55 7.22 11.23 18.69
C TYR A 55 8.25 10.64 19.64
N ASP A 56 9.52 10.77 19.30
CA ASP A 56 10.64 10.50 20.21
C ASP A 56 10.97 11.72 21.10
N ASN A 57 11.98 11.55 21.96
CA ASN A 57 12.44 12.64 22.83
C ASN A 57 13.10 13.82 22.10
N GLN A 58 13.33 13.72 20.79
CA GLN A 58 13.82 14.80 19.93
C GLN A 58 12.70 15.41 19.08
N GLU A 59 11.43 15.06 19.40
CA GLU A 59 10.21 15.50 18.70
C GLU A 59 10.17 15.09 17.21
N LYS A 60 10.92 14.03 16.86
CA LYS A 60 10.83 13.39 15.54
C LYS A 60 9.77 12.31 15.57
N LEU A 61 9.15 12.07 14.42
CA LEU A 61 8.21 10.97 14.27
C LEU A 61 8.88 9.64 14.65
N ASP A 62 8.29 8.90 15.59
CA ASP A 62 8.79 7.60 16.02
C ASP A 62 7.63 6.65 16.36
N GLY A 63 7.80 5.36 16.07
CA GLY A 63 6.75 4.38 16.25
C GLY A 63 5.68 4.43 15.16
N THR A 64 4.45 4.02 15.51
CA THR A 64 3.34 3.90 14.57
C THR A 64 2.53 5.20 14.50
N GLN A 65 2.32 5.69 13.29
CA GLN A 65 1.41 6.78 12.97
C GLN A 65 0.15 6.20 12.31
N MET A 66 -1.01 6.74 12.65
CA MET A 66 -2.29 6.31 12.08
C MET A 66 -3.11 7.52 11.64
N PHE A 67 -3.67 7.42 10.45
CA PHE A 67 -4.59 8.40 9.88
C PHE A 67 -5.89 7.69 9.50
N TYR A 68 -7.00 8.37 9.65
CA TYR A 68 -8.32 7.79 9.45
C TYR A 68 -9.14 8.64 8.47
N TYR A 69 -10.12 8.02 7.86
CA TYR A 69 -11.21 8.69 7.14
C TYR A 69 -12.27 9.21 8.12
N PRO A 70 -13.10 10.19 7.72
CA PRO A 70 -14.18 10.71 8.57
C PRO A 70 -15.20 9.63 9.01
N ASN A 71 -15.34 8.54 8.24
CA ASN A 71 -16.18 7.38 8.60
C ASN A 71 -15.53 6.46 9.66
N GLY A 72 -14.31 6.80 10.12
CA GLY A 72 -13.56 6.05 11.14
C GLY A 72 -12.70 4.90 10.59
N GLN A 73 -12.76 4.62 9.28
CA GLN A 73 -11.90 3.61 8.67
C GLN A 73 -10.45 4.09 8.57
N LEU A 74 -9.52 3.15 8.70
CA LEU A 74 -8.09 3.42 8.60
C LEU A 74 -7.76 3.85 7.16
N LYS A 75 -7.15 5.04 7.02
CA LYS A 75 -6.67 5.60 5.76
C LYS A 75 -5.21 5.27 5.52
N GLU A 76 -4.40 5.39 6.59
CA GLU A 76 -2.96 5.16 6.52
C GLU A 76 -2.44 4.66 7.86
N LYS A 77 -1.53 3.70 7.82
CA LYS A 77 -0.68 3.27 8.93
C LYS A 77 0.76 3.30 8.47
N SER A 78 1.57 4.13 9.10
CA SER A 78 2.99 4.24 8.81
C SER A 78 3.81 4.03 10.07
N LYS A 79 5.05 3.58 9.90
CA LYS A 79 6.00 3.35 10.98
C LYS A 79 7.27 4.15 10.71
N TYR A 80 7.68 4.88 11.73
CA TYR A 80 8.88 5.69 11.70
C TYR A 80 9.86 5.24 12.78
N ARG A 81 11.13 5.55 12.56
CA ARG A 81 12.21 5.44 13.54
C ARG A 81 13.04 6.71 13.47
N SER A 82 13.00 7.52 14.52
CA SER A 82 13.73 8.78 14.62
C SER A 82 13.58 9.71 13.39
N GLY A 83 12.35 9.80 12.86
CA GLY A 83 11.98 10.62 11.70
C GLY A 83 12.09 9.92 10.34
N GLU A 84 12.70 8.74 10.27
CA GLU A 84 12.82 7.98 9.02
C GLU A 84 11.63 7.03 8.82
N LEU A 85 11.02 7.06 7.62
CA LEU A 85 9.93 6.17 7.26
C LEU A 85 10.45 4.74 7.04
N ILE A 86 9.90 3.77 7.78
CA ILE A 86 10.25 2.35 7.71
C ILE A 86 9.25 1.55 6.87
N GLU A 87 7.98 1.81 7.09
CA GLU A 87 6.89 1.18 6.33
C GLU A 87 5.67 2.09 6.27
N ILE A 88 4.86 1.93 5.23
CA ILE A 88 3.58 2.60 5.09
C ILE A 88 2.57 1.66 4.44
N ARG A 89 1.32 1.70 4.91
CA ARG A 89 0.17 1.03 4.31
C ARG A 89 -0.96 2.03 4.22
N GLN A 90 -1.48 2.18 3.02
CA GLN A 90 -2.64 3.03 2.76
C GLN A 90 -3.81 2.18 2.29
N TYR A 91 -5.00 2.67 2.59
CA TYR A 91 -6.25 2.00 2.29
C TYR A 91 -7.19 2.96 1.57
N PHE A 92 -8.08 2.43 0.76
CA PHE A 92 -9.23 3.15 0.25
C PHE A 92 -10.27 3.36 1.34
N GLU A 93 -11.24 4.26 1.11
CA GLU A 93 -12.28 4.55 2.10
C GLU A 93 -13.22 3.37 2.39
N ASN A 94 -13.29 2.37 1.50
CA ASN A 94 -13.99 1.11 1.70
C ASN A 94 -13.18 0.06 2.50
N GLY A 95 -11.94 0.37 2.87
CA GLY A 95 -11.05 -0.50 3.63
C GLY A 95 -10.10 -1.36 2.80
N ASP A 96 -10.28 -1.40 1.47
CA ASP A 96 -9.38 -2.15 0.58
C ASP A 96 -7.97 -1.55 0.62
N LYS A 97 -6.97 -2.38 0.40
CA LYS A 97 -5.58 -1.93 0.27
C LYS A 97 -5.40 -1.03 -0.95
N LYS A 98 -4.63 0.05 -0.77
CA LYS A 98 -4.30 1.01 -1.80
C LYS A 98 -2.81 1.03 -2.12
N TYR A 99 -1.96 1.00 -1.09
CA TYR A 99 -0.52 1.15 -1.22
C TYR A 99 0.19 0.47 -0.05
N GLU A 100 1.30 -0.18 -0.32
CA GLU A 100 2.21 -0.76 0.68
C GLU A 100 3.66 -0.42 0.28
N TYR A 101 4.45 0.00 1.25
CA TYR A 101 5.89 0.23 1.14
C TYR A 101 6.59 -0.33 2.36
N ASP A 102 7.64 -1.08 2.13
CA ASP A 102 8.59 -1.51 3.15
C ASP A 102 9.99 -1.73 2.52
N LYS A 103 10.94 -2.25 3.29
CA LYS A 103 12.29 -2.55 2.83
C LYS A 103 12.37 -3.54 1.64
N ASN A 104 11.31 -4.30 1.38
CA ASN A 104 11.27 -5.31 0.33
C ASN A 104 10.68 -4.77 -0.97
N GLY A 105 9.92 -3.65 -0.90
CA GLY A 105 9.37 -3.06 -2.10
C GLY A 105 8.12 -2.23 -1.92
N ILE A 106 7.55 -1.88 -3.05
CA ILE A 106 6.35 -1.08 -3.19
C ILE A 106 5.28 -1.90 -3.89
N LYS A 107 4.04 -1.83 -3.39
CA LYS A 107 2.86 -2.39 -4.04
C LYS A 107 1.76 -1.34 -4.09
N GLU A 108 1.13 -1.20 -5.24
CA GLU A 108 -0.07 -0.42 -5.42
C GLU A 108 -1.22 -1.34 -5.84
N TYR A 109 -2.43 -0.99 -5.45
CA TYR A 109 -3.62 -1.78 -5.72
C TYR A 109 -4.71 -0.93 -6.38
N TYR A 110 -5.50 -1.55 -7.22
CA TYR A 110 -6.80 -1.00 -7.65
C TYR A 110 -7.84 -1.14 -6.53
N PRO A 111 -8.93 -0.38 -6.54
CA PRO A 111 -10.09 -0.71 -5.72
C PRO A 111 -10.55 -2.16 -5.99
N GLY A 112 -10.82 -2.93 -4.92
CA GLY A 112 -11.09 -4.37 -5.04
C GLY A 112 -9.87 -5.26 -4.80
N GLU A 113 -8.74 -4.66 -4.39
CA GLU A 113 -7.48 -5.33 -3.99
C GLU A 113 -6.71 -6.03 -5.12
N GLU A 114 -7.08 -5.81 -6.40
CA GLU A 114 -6.25 -6.28 -7.50
C GLU A 114 -4.94 -5.49 -7.57
N LEU A 115 -3.82 -6.20 -7.77
CA LEU A 115 -2.49 -5.59 -7.81
C LEU A 115 -2.35 -4.71 -9.06
N LYS A 116 -2.02 -3.44 -8.86
CA LYS A 116 -1.78 -2.45 -9.91
C LYS A 116 -0.32 -2.35 -10.30
N SER A 117 0.57 -2.32 -9.29
CA SER A 117 2.01 -2.34 -9.53
C SER A 117 2.76 -3.03 -8.39
N LEU A 118 3.90 -3.60 -8.74
CA LEU A 118 4.88 -4.18 -7.83
C LEU A 118 6.26 -3.66 -8.21
N LYS A 119 7.02 -3.17 -7.23
CA LYS A 119 8.41 -2.75 -7.42
C LYS A 119 9.25 -3.37 -6.31
N GLU A 120 10.24 -4.17 -6.68
CA GLU A 120 11.19 -4.73 -5.73
C GLU A 120 12.20 -3.67 -5.27
N MET A 121 12.60 -3.78 -4.01
CA MET A 121 13.62 -2.92 -3.41
C MET A 121 14.67 -3.76 -2.69
N LYS A 122 15.87 -3.22 -2.61
CA LYS A 122 16.95 -3.74 -1.78
C LYS A 122 17.49 -2.56 -0.97
N GLU A 123 17.47 -2.68 0.35
CA GLU A 123 17.97 -1.64 1.26
C GLU A 123 17.38 -0.25 0.97
N TYR A 124 16.04 -0.21 0.70
CA TYR A 124 15.27 1.01 0.36
C TYR A 124 15.59 1.63 -1.00
N GLU A 125 16.40 1.00 -1.85
CA GLU A 125 16.62 1.40 -3.23
C GLU A 125 15.90 0.46 -4.20
N LEU A 126 15.34 1.01 -5.28
CA LEU A 126 14.70 0.22 -6.34
C LEU A 126 15.75 -0.70 -6.98
N ASN A 127 15.58 -2.00 -6.81
CA ASN A 127 16.48 -3.00 -7.34
C ASN A 127 15.75 -4.33 -7.52
N GLY A 128 15.73 -4.86 -8.72
CA GLY A 128 15.02 -6.07 -9.08
C GLY A 128 13.89 -5.82 -10.08
N ILE A 129 12.77 -6.48 -9.92
CA ILE A 129 11.66 -6.46 -10.86
C ILE A 129 10.65 -5.37 -10.49
N SER A 130 10.17 -4.64 -11.53
CA SER A 130 9.02 -3.77 -11.44
C SER A 130 7.98 -4.24 -12.46
N CYS A 131 6.77 -4.56 -11.99
CA CYS A 131 5.66 -5.01 -12.83
C CYS A 131 4.49 -4.05 -12.72
N ASP A 132 3.85 -3.74 -13.84
CA ASP A 132 2.58 -3.04 -13.90
C ASP A 132 1.49 -4.01 -14.40
N PHE A 133 0.28 -3.90 -13.85
CA PHE A 133 -0.84 -4.78 -14.14
C PHE A 133 -2.06 -3.99 -14.60
N THR A 134 -2.97 -4.62 -15.33
CA THR A 134 -4.31 -4.10 -15.62
C THR A 134 -5.24 -4.37 -14.45
N GLU A 135 -6.43 -3.75 -14.43
CA GLU A 135 -7.49 -4.05 -13.43
C GLU A 135 -7.97 -5.50 -13.46
N LYS A 136 -7.76 -6.21 -14.57
CA LYS A 136 -8.07 -7.64 -14.70
C LYS A 136 -6.94 -8.54 -14.17
N GLY A 137 -5.84 -7.95 -13.65
CA GLY A 137 -4.69 -8.68 -13.13
C GLY A 137 -3.74 -9.23 -14.21
N THR A 138 -3.89 -8.83 -15.48
CA THR A 138 -2.95 -9.19 -16.53
C THR A 138 -1.72 -8.28 -16.49
N ILE A 139 -0.56 -8.80 -16.88
CA ILE A 139 0.69 -8.02 -16.87
C ILE A 139 0.67 -7.05 -18.05
N ARG A 140 0.94 -5.77 -17.78
CA ARG A 140 1.11 -4.72 -18.78
C ARG A 140 2.58 -4.51 -19.15
N SER A 141 3.45 -4.46 -18.14
CA SER A 141 4.88 -4.30 -18.35
C SER A 141 5.70 -4.94 -17.25
N ILE A 142 6.91 -5.36 -17.61
CA ILE A 142 7.94 -5.77 -16.67
C ILE A 142 9.19 -4.94 -16.95
N LYS A 143 9.72 -4.30 -15.91
CA LYS A 143 10.98 -3.54 -15.95
C LYS A 143 11.97 -4.22 -15.03
N TYR A 144 13.23 -4.22 -15.45
CA TYR A 144 14.36 -4.64 -14.63
C TYR A 144 15.08 -3.41 -14.16
N ILE A 145 15.26 -3.28 -12.87
CA ILE A 145 15.90 -2.12 -12.25
C ILE A 145 17.15 -2.60 -11.55
N GLU A 146 18.26 -2.00 -11.85
CA GLU A 146 19.54 -2.25 -11.21
C GLU A 146 20.13 -0.91 -10.77
N ASN A 147 20.42 -0.79 -9.46
CA ASN A 147 20.93 0.45 -8.85
C ASN A 147 20.08 1.69 -9.22
N GLY A 148 18.75 1.56 -9.13
CA GLY A 148 17.80 2.63 -9.44
C GLY A 148 17.60 2.95 -10.93
N LYS A 149 18.31 2.26 -11.84
CA LYS A 149 18.22 2.48 -13.30
C LYS A 149 17.53 1.33 -13.99
N ILE A 150 16.73 1.64 -15.02
CA ILE A 150 16.11 0.61 -15.86
C ILE A 150 17.22 -0.04 -16.70
N SER A 151 17.44 -1.35 -16.50
CA SER A 151 18.38 -2.17 -17.26
C SER A 151 17.69 -3.02 -18.33
N GLY A 152 16.36 -3.17 -18.27
CA GLY A 152 15.57 -3.88 -19.26
C GLY A 152 14.08 -3.56 -19.15
N LEU A 153 13.37 -3.68 -20.27
CA LEU A 153 11.93 -3.42 -20.37
C LEU A 153 11.28 -4.47 -21.26
N LYS A 154 10.13 -5.02 -20.81
CA LYS A 154 9.25 -5.85 -21.61
C LYS A 154 7.82 -5.36 -21.45
N GLU A 155 7.19 -5.02 -22.55
CA GLU A 155 5.80 -4.54 -22.58
C GLU A 155 4.89 -5.62 -23.18
N TYR A 156 3.68 -5.69 -22.65
CA TYR A 156 2.65 -6.61 -23.12
C TYR A 156 1.46 -5.79 -23.61
N ILE A 157 0.99 -6.09 -24.80
CA ILE A 157 -0.21 -5.47 -25.35
C ILE A 157 -1.39 -6.35 -25.01
N GLU A 158 -2.40 -5.78 -24.35
CA GLU A 158 -3.65 -6.48 -24.08
C GLU A 158 -4.40 -6.69 -25.41
N ILE A 159 -4.49 -7.95 -25.89
CA ILE A 159 -5.33 -8.28 -27.04
C ILE A 159 -6.76 -8.47 -26.50
N THR A 160 -7.57 -7.43 -26.62
CA THR A 160 -9.00 -7.50 -26.36
C THR A 160 -9.72 -8.10 -27.57
N SER A 161 -9.69 -9.42 -27.72
CA SER A 161 -10.64 -10.11 -28.57
C SER A 161 -11.51 -11.03 -27.70
N SER A 162 -12.79 -10.74 -27.67
CA SER A 162 -13.84 -11.44 -26.94
C SER A 162 -14.22 -12.80 -27.56
N ALA A 163 -13.30 -13.49 -28.19
CA ALA A 163 -13.55 -14.81 -28.73
C ALA A 163 -12.29 -15.66 -28.56
N GLU A 164 -12.42 -16.75 -27.80
CA GLU A 164 -11.46 -17.82 -27.57
C GLU A 164 -10.64 -17.77 -26.28
N PHE A 165 -11.30 -17.80 -25.14
CA PHE A 165 -10.73 -18.44 -23.96
C PHE A 165 -10.91 -19.97 -24.06
N GLY A 166 -10.06 -20.58 -24.84
CA GLY A 166 -10.11 -22.04 -25.02
C GLY A 166 -8.90 -22.58 -25.74
N LYS A 167 -7.69 -22.26 -25.25
CA LYS A 167 -6.44 -23.05 -25.41
C LYS A 167 -5.27 -22.24 -24.92
N ASN A 168 -4.47 -22.87 -24.07
CA ASN A 168 -3.17 -22.46 -23.53
C ASN A 168 -2.28 -21.74 -24.55
N GLU A 169 -2.34 -20.42 -24.60
CA GLU A 169 -1.26 -19.60 -25.16
C GLU A 169 -1.38 -18.20 -24.60
N LEU A 170 -0.40 -17.81 -23.78
CA LEU A 170 -0.08 -16.41 -23.58
C LEU A 170 0.33 -15.88 -24.96
N ALA A 171 -0.60 -15.23 -25.68
CA ALA A 171 -0.27 -14.56 -26.94
C ALA A 171 0.58 -13.33 -26.61
N VAL A 172 1.88 -13.53 -26.63
CA VAL A 172 2.87 -12.45 -26.64
C VAL A 172 2.95 -11.97 -28.09
N SER A 173 2.23 -10.90 -28.43
CA SER A 173 2.53 -10.22 -29.69
C SER A 173 3.82 -9.41 -29.48
N ALA A 174 4.89 -9.85 -30.08
CA ALA A 174 6.14 -9.16 -30.14
C ALA A 174 5.99 -7.90 -31.02
N GLY A 175 5.70 -6.74 -30.42
CA GLY A 175 6.18 -5.48 -30.96
C GLY A 175 7.70 -5.54 -30.86
N GLU A 176 8.38 -5.09 -31.91
CA GLU A 176 9.81 -5.22 -32.16
C GLU A 176 10.68 -5.34 -30.91
N LEU A 177 11.20 -6.55 -30.69
CA LEU A 177 12.21 -6.84 -29.70
C LEU A 177 13.50 -6.16 -30.15
N GLU A 178 13.83 -4.98 -29.63
CA GLU A 178 15.21 -4.60 -29.52
C GLU A 178 15.91 -5.70 -28.70
N LYS A 179 16.92 -6.30 -29.30
CA LYS A 179 17.73 -7.37 -28.71
C LYS A 179 18.21 -6.95 -27.33
N ILE A 180 17.61 -7.52 -26.32
CA ILE A 180 18.19 -7.50 -24.98
C ILE A 180 19.22 -8.63 -25.00
N ASP A 181 20.47 -8.28 -25.21
CA ASP A 181 21.58 -9.20 -25.12
C ASP A 181 21.68 -9.72 -23.67
N GLU A 182 21.68 -11.04 -23.56
CA GLU A 182 22.07 -11.86 -22.39
C GLU A 182 21.61 -11.37 -21.01
N PHE A 183 20.36 -11.64 -20.67
CA PHE A 183 19.92 -11.64 -19.28
C PHE A 183 20.39 -12.91 -18.57
N GLU A 184 21.11 -12.74 -17.47
CA GLU A 184 21.51 -13.83 -16.59
C GLU A 184 20.34 -14.74 -16.23
N SER A 185 20.53 -16.03 -16.31
CA SER A 185 19.52 -17.10 -16.08
C SER A 185 18.79 -17.01 -14.73
N SER A 186 19.35 -16.28 -13.76
CA SER A 186 18.74 -16.05 -12.45
C SER A 186 17.48 -15.16 -12.48
N TYR A 187 17.40 -14.21 -13.43
CA TYR A 187 16.23 -13.33 -13.57
C TYR A 187 15.07 -14.03 -14.28
N THR A 188 15.38 -14.82 -15.30
CA THR A 188 14.36 -15.59 -16.05
C THR A 188 13.63 -16.56 -15.12
N SER A 189 14.34 -17.29 -14.26
CA SER A 189 13.73 -18.22 -13.29
C SER A 189 12.85 -17.52 -12.25
N LYS A 190 13.19 -16.29 -11.87
CA LYS A 190 12.42 -15.48 -10.90
C LYS A 190 11.13 -14.94 -11.50
N ILE A 191 11.17 -14.56 -12.79
CA ILE A 191 9.98 -14.15 -13.56
C ILE A 191 9.04 -15.32 -13.78
N ASP A 192 9.57 -16.46 -14.22
CA ASP A 192 8.77 -17.66 -14.43
C ASP A 192 8.07 -18.07 -13.14
N ARG A 193 8.72 -17.98 -12.01
CA ARG A 193 8.15 -18.27 -10.69
C ARG A 193 7.07 -17.25 -10.29
N LEU A 194 7.24 -15.96 -10.62
CA LEU A 194 6.25 -14.91 -10.39
C LEU A 194 5.03 -15.12 -11.30
N LEU A 195 5.25 -15.42 -12.58
CA LEU A 195 4.21 -15.76 -13.55
C LEU A 195 3.45 -17.01 -13.14
N GLU A 196 4.13 -18.09 -12.72
CA GLU A 196 3.48 -19.29 -12.19
C GLU A 196 2.61 -19.02 -10.97
N ASN A 197 3.09 -18.20 -10.03
CA ASN A 197 2.33 -17.81 -8.84
C ASN A 197 1.07 -17.01 -9.20
N LEU A 198 1.17 -16.08 -10.17
CA LEU A 198 0.05 -15.28 -10.64
C LEU A 198 -0.96 -16.14 -11.41
N ILE A 199 -0.50 -17.02 -12.30
CA ILE A 199 -1.34 -17.97 -13.04
C ILE A 199 -2.05 -18.93 -12.07
N ASN A 200 -1.36 -19.42 -11.06
CA ASN A 200 -1.94 -20.31 -10.05
C ASN A 200 -2.98 -19.60 -9.17
N LYS A 201 -2.76 -18.31 -8.86
CA LYS A 201 -3.73 -17.48 -8.14
C LYS A 201 -4.99 -17.26 -8.98
N GLN A 202 -4.84 -16.92 -10.27
CA GLN A 202 -5.97 -16.79 -11.20
C GLN A 202 -6.74 -18.10 -11.39
N LYS A 203 -6.05 -19.24 -11.53
CA LYS A 203 -6.70 -20.56 -11.60
C LYS A 203 -7.51 -20.88 -10.35
N LYS A 204 -7.09 -20.43 -9.16
CA LYS A 204 -7.86 -20.60 -7.92
C LYS A 204 -9.11 -19.73 -7.88
N VAL A 205 -9.04 -18.49 -8.38
CA VAL A 205 -10.19 -17.58 -8.49
C VAL A 205 -11.23 -18.16 -9.45
N ILE A 206 -10.82 -18.55 -10.67
CA ILE A 206 -11.69 -19.15 -11.68
C ILE A 206 -12.35 -20.44 -11.16
N LYS A 207 -11.61 -21.31 -10.45
CA LYS A 207 -12.19 -22.49 -9.81
C LYS A 207 -13.21 -22.11 -8.73
N GLY A 208 -12.94 -21.08 -7.93
CA GLY A 208 -13.86 -20.59 -6.90
C GLY A 208 -15.15 -20.03 -7.48
N GLU A 209 -15.10 -19.31 -8.59
CA GLU A 209 -16.27 -18.78 -9.28
C GLU A 209 -17.10 -19.89 -9.93
N LEU A 210 -16.47 -20.86 -10.59
CA LEU A 210 -17.14 -22.03 -11.15
C LEU A 210 -17.83 -22.90 -10.08
N PHE A 211 -17.27 -22.98 -8.86
CA PHE A 211 -17.94 -23.66 -7.74
C PHE A 211 -19.18 -22.91 -7.26
N LYS A 212 -19.10 -21.58 -7.13
CA LYS A 212 -20.25 -20.72 -6.74
C LYS A 212 -21.39 -20.76 -7.77
N GLU A 213 -21.07 -20.78 -9.07
CA GLU A 213 -22.09 -20.93 -10.13
C GLU A 213 -22.79 -22.30 -10.10
N LYS A 214 -22.07 -23.38 -9.78
CA LYS A 214 -22.68 -24.71 -9.64
C LYS A 214 -23.61 -24.78 -8.44
N GLU A 215 -23.19 -24.28 -7.28
CA GLU A 215 -24.03 -24.24 -6.07
C GLU A 215 -25.29 -23.37 -6.25
N SER A 216 -25.20 -22.27 -7.01
CA SER A 216 -26.38 -21.44 -7.29
C SER A 216 -27.39 -22.12 -8.22
N LYS A 217 -26.92 -22.92 -9.20
CA LYS A 217 -27.78 -23.67 -10.12
C LYS A 217 -28.41 -24.90 -9.49
N GLU A 218 -27.80 -25.48 -8.44
CA GLU A 218 -28.38 -26.60 -7.69
C GLU A 218 -29.45 -26.16 -6.68
N LYS A 219 -29.39 -24.91 -6.19
CA LYS A 219 -30.39 -24.33 -5.30
C LYS A 219 -31.64 -23.80 -6.00
N THR A 220 -31.66 -23.75 -7.33
CA THR A 220 -32.76 -23.26 -8.17
C THR A 220 -33.51 -24.37 -8.88
N ARG A 221 -33.23 -25.64 -8.59
CA ARG A 221 -33.96 -26.84 -8.99
C ARG A 221 -34.61 -27.48 -7.76
#